data_2c9ee0fe53bd910a96ad614c232ce48b
#
_entry.id   2c9ee0fe53bd910a96ad614c232ce48b
#
_cell.length_a   1.000
_cell.length_b   1.000
_cell.length_c   1.000
_cell.angle_alpha   90.00
_cell.angle_beta   90.00
_cell.angle_gamma   90.00
#
_symmetry.space_group_name_H-M   'P 1'
#
loop_
_entity.id
_entity.type
_entity.pdbx_description
1 polymer ?
#
loop_
_entity_poly.entity_id
_entity_poly.type
_entity_poly.pdbx_seq_one_letter_code
_entity_poly.pdbx_strand_id
1 'polypeptide(L)'
;MGAAHAARPAPEAKRAADDWLAAFNAGSLEGLQAFADRYAKKEGSTPQDYLEFRASTGPLKLLEVRESTPLQAKLLVLAQQSERAMLVTAEMDPAHPQRLKLFQLEGTPTPEQYQPARVPLPALMADARAKLDALAAEDALSGTVLVAQNGRVLLDWSGGLADRRANNAVDARTQFRLASSNKMFTSVAILQLVQAGKVSLDDTIGKHLLDYPNKAVADTVTVRQLLTHTSGLGDFFGDDFEQYSASLKTLDDYVQRFAKDAPQFTPGSQDRYSNYGFIVLGRIIEAVSGQSYYAYVDEHILRPAGMTATGFEPETVDVAQRAVAYTKKEGQWTRETRSLPWRGMSAGGGYSTAADMLKFCEALRSGKLVSPALLRQATTAQNHKGWYGFGFVVQGQGSQRQYGHEGGAPGSNSAIVVLPEQGYVVIGLANVDPDAVGNVVNYIARRLPL
;
A
#
# COMPACT_ATOMS: atom_id res chain seq x y z
N MET A 1 -28.85 53.02 -1.30
CA MET A 1 -29.46 51.69 -1.43
C MET A 1 -28.45 50.76 -2.12
N GLY A 2 -27.73 50.00 -1.34
CA GLY A 2 -26.75 49.04 -1.83
C GLY A 2 -27.49 47.75 -2.25
N ALA A 3 -27.47 47.45 -3.52
CA ALA A 3 -27.96 46.16 -4.02
C ALA A 3 -27.04 45.04 -3.49
N ALA A 4 -27.57 44.21 -2.61
CA ALA A 4 -26.93 42.98 -2.22
C ALA A 4 -26.76 42.11 -3.48
N HIS A 5 -25.51 41.91 -3.94
CA HIS A 5 -25.22 40.97 -4.98
C HIS A 5 -25.57 39.56 -4.44
N ALA A 6 -26.71 39.04 -4.85
CA ALA A 6 -27.03 37.63 -4.65
C ALA A 6 -25.89 36.82 -5.30
N ALA A 7 -25.15 36.04 -4.49
CA ALA A 7 -24.09 35.18 -5.00
C ALA A 7 -24.68 34.28 -6.09
N ARG A 8 -24.08 34.23 -7.27
CA ARG A 8 -24.47 33.32 -8.32
C ARG A 8 -24.40 31.88 -7.78
N PRO A 9 -25.43 31.05 -8.03
CA PRO A 9 -25.40 29.67 -7.56
C PRO A 9 -24.13 28.97 -8.09
N ALA A 10 -23.51 28.14 -7.24
CA ALA A 10 -22.32 27.38 -7.61
C ALA A 10 -22.62 26.50 -8.85
N PRO A 11 -21.63 26.33 -9.76
CA PRO A 11 -21.75 25.42 -10.89
C PRO A 11 -22.15 24.01 -10.43
N GLU A 12 -22.92 23.28 -11.25
CA GLU A 12 -23.50 21.98 -10.86
C GLU A 12 -22.43 20.96 -10.46
N ALA A 13 -21.31 20.88 -11.20
CA ALA A 13 -20.19 20.01 -10.87
C ALA A 13 -19.58 20.32 -9.48
N LYS A 14 -19.45 21.61 -9.15
CA LYS A 14 -18.95 22.03 -7.83
C LYS A 14 -19.94 21.67 -6.73
N ARG A 15 -21.24 21.83 -6.99
CA ARG A 15 -22.30 21.46 -6.04
C ARG A 15 -22.31 19.96 -5.78
N ALA A 16 -22.14 19.14 -6.82
CA ALA A 16 -22.03 17.69 -6.67
C ALA A 16 -20.84 17.30 -5.79
N ALA A 17 -19.67 17.92 -6.00
CA ALA A 17 -18.48 17.66 -5.17
C ALA A 17 -18.68 18.14 -3.71
N ASP A 18 -19.34 19.28 -3.49
CA ASP A 18 -19.63 19.81 -2.15
C ASP A 18 -20.64 18.93 -1.40
N ASP A 19 -21.72 18.51 -2.05
CA ASP A 19 -22.76 17.65 -1.48
C ASP A 19 -22.16 16.31 -1.04
N TRP A 20 -21.31 15.71 -1.89
CA TRP A 20 -20.57 14.50 -1.53
C TRP A 20 -19.64 14.72 -0.34
N LEU A 21 -18.83 15.78 -0.35
CA LEU A 21 -17.87 16.08 0.72
C LEU A 21 -18.58 16.29 2.05
N ALA A 22 -19.73 16.97 2.05
CA ALA A 22 -20.55 17.16 3.24
C ALA A 22 -21.08 15.82 3.79
N ALA A 23 -21.66 14.96 2.92
CA ALA A 23 -22.18 13.65 3.30
C ALA A 23 -21.06 12.73 3.80
N PHE A 24 -19.91 12.71 3.11
CA PHE A 24 -18.72 11.95 3.50
C PHE A 24 -18.22 12.39 4.89
N ASN A 25 -18.09 13.69 5.13
CA ASN A 25 -17.60 14.22 6.40
C ASN A 25 -18.58 13.97 7.56
N ALA A 26 -19.87 13.98 7.28
CA ALA A 26 -20.90 13.60 8.26
C ALA A 26 -20.85 12.10 8.61
N GLY A 27 -20.27 11.25 7.75
CA GLY A 27 -20.31 9.79 7.92
C GLY A 27 -21.72 9.24 7.76
N SER A 28 -22.51 9.85 6.91
CA SER A 28 -23.94 9.54 6.73
C SER A 28 -24.16 8.64 5.51
N LEU A 29 -24.53 7.39 5.75
CA LEU A 29 -24.92 6.47 4.68
C LEU A 29 -26.10 7.03 3.87
N GLU A 30 -27.11 7.57 4.57
CA GLU A 30 -28.28 8.20 3.94
C GLU A 30 -27.86 9.40 3.07
N GLY A 31 -26.96 10.26 3.57
CA GLY A 31 -26.45 11.40 2.81
C GLY A 31 -25.66 10.99 1.56
N LEU A 32 -24.84 9.95 1.67
CA LEU A 32 -24.09 9.40 0.52
C LEU A 32 -25.02 8.73 -0.50
N GLN A 33 -26.07 8.04 -0.04
CA GLN A 33 -27.09 7.49 -0.92
C GLN A 33 -27.89 8.61 -1.63
N ALA A 34 -28.32 9.65 -0.90
CA ALA A 34 -29.00 10.79 -1.48
C ALA A 34 -28.13 11.53 -2.55
N PHE A 35 -26.80 11.62 -2.33
CA PHE A 35 -25.87 12.10 -3.34
C PHE A 35 -25.87 11.20 -4.59
N ALA A 36 -25.73 9.88 -4.41
CA ALA A 36 -25.70 8.93 -5.53
C ALA A 36 -26.99 8.99 -6.36
N ASP A 37 -28.14 9.06 -5.69
CA ASP A 37 -29.47 9.14 -6.33
C ASP A 37 -29.66 10.47 -7.06
N ARG A 38 -29.32 11.59 -6.42
CA ARG A 38 -29.48 12.93 -6.99
C ARG A 38 -28.71 13.13 -8.27
N TYR A 39 -27.47 12.66 -8.30
CA TYR A 39 -26.57 12.84 -9.46
C TYR A 39 -26.54 11.63 -10.37
N ALA A 40 -27.41 10.64 -10.17
CA ALA A 40 -27.54 9.40 -10.95
C ALA A 40 -26.20 8.69 -11.16
N LYS A 41 -25.36 8.68 -10.11
CA LYS A 41 -24.04 8.00 -10.12
C LYS A 41 -24.26 6.48 -10.18
N LYS A 42 -23.89 5.86 -11.30
CA LYS A 42 -24.11 4.42 -11.55
C LYS A 42 -22.85 3.56 -11.41
N GLU A 43 -21.68 4.16 -11.52
CA GLU A 43 -20.39 3.44 -11.55
C GLU A 43 -19.44 3.94 -10.47
N GLY A 44 -18.46 3.10 -10.11
CA GLY A 44 -17.45 3.37 -9.10
C GLY A 44 -17.94 3.05 -7.67
N SER A 45 -17.28 3.62 -6.67
CA SER A 45 -17.51 3.33 -5.25
C SER A 45 -18.95 3.53 -4.80
N THR A 46 -19.46 2.59 -4.01
CA THR A 46 -20.81 2.67 -3.41
C THR A 46 -20.82 3.60 -2.19
N PRO A 47 -21.98 4.01 -1.67
CA PRO A 47 -22.07 4.72 -0.39
C PRO A 47 -21.37 3.99 0.77
N GLN A 48 -21.45 2.67 0.80
CA GLN A 48 -20.80 1.86 1.83
C GLN A 48 -19.28 1.89 1.69
N ASP A 49 -18.73 1.79 0.47
CA ASP A 49 -17.28 1.91 0.22
C ASP A 49 -16.73 3.27 0.69
N TYR A 50 -17.52 4.35 0.53
CA TYR A 50 -17.12 5.66 1.04
C TYR A 50 -17.09 5.73 2.56
N LEU A 51 -17.98 5.03 3.27
CA LEU A 51 -17.95 4.96 4.73
C LEU A 51 -16.74 4.16 5.22
N GLU A 52 -16.43 3.05 4.57
CA GLU A 52 -15.24 2.24 4.87
C GLU A 52 -13.96 3.04 4.62
N PHE A 53 -13.90 3.75 3.48
CA PHE A 53 -12.79 4.64 3.18
C PHE A 53 -12.65 5.77 4.22
N ARG A 54 -13.79 6.37 4.67
CA ARG A 54 -13.78 7.37 5.73
C ARG A 54 -13.27 6.82 7.07
N ALA A 55 -13.54 5.56 7.38
CA ALA A 55 -13.04 4.94 8.61
C ALA A 55 -11.50 4.91 8.66
N SER A 56 -10.85 4.73 7.51
CA SER A 56 -9.38 4.73 7.40
C SER A 56 -8.75 6.11 7.25
N THR A 57 -9.44 7.05 6.58
CA THR A 57 -8.88 8.38 6.25
C THR A 57 -9.29 9.48 7.21
N GLY A 58 -10.37 9.27 7.98
CA GLY A 58 -11.06 10.31 8.72
C GLY A 58 -11.82 11.30 7.80
N PRO A 59 -12.37 12.39 8.37
CA PRO A 59 -12.96 13.47 7.59
C PRO A 59 -11.95 14.11 6.63
N LEU A 60 -12.46 14.70 5.54
CA LEU A 60 -11.65 15.40 4.54
C LEU A 60 -11.76 16.91 4.72
N LYS A 61 -10.64 17.59 4.86
CA LYS A 61 -10.56 19.04 4.88
C LYS A 61 -10.39 19.58 3.47
N LEU A 62 -11.30 20.43 2.99
CA LEU A 62 -11.10 21.14 1.73
C LEU A 62 -9.91 22.11 1.88
N LEU A 63 -8.93 21.99 0.99
CA LEU A 63 -7.76 22.86 0.91
C LEU A 63 -7.93 23.92 -0.17
N GLU A 64 -8.27 23.48 -1.40
CA GLU A 64 -8.37 24.34 -2.58
C GLU A 64 -9.48 23.87 -3.52
N VAL A 65 -10.09 24.81 -4.21
CA VAL A 65 -10.89 24.55 -5.42
C VAL A 65 -9.98 24.81 -6.62
N ARG A 66 -9.48 23.77 -7.23
CA ARG A 66 -8.54 23.86 -8.37
C ARG A 66 -9.23 24.14 -9.68
N GLU A 67 -10.46 23.64 -9.82
CA GLU A 67 -11.28 23.87 -11.02
C GLU A 67 -12.74 23.94 -10.62
N SER A 68 -13.48 24.85 -11.24
CA SER A 68 -14.91 25.01 -11.04
C SER A 68 -15.54 25.59 -12.31
N THR A 69 -16.02 24.71 -13.17
CA THR A 69 -16.78 25.01 -14.39
C THR A 69 -18.18 24.40 -14.29
N PRO A 70 -19.11 24.74 -15.19
CA PRO A 70 -20.45 24.09 -15.16
C PRO A 70 -20.40 22.58 -15.25
N LEU A 71 -19.42 22.00 -15.95
CA LEU A 71 -19.33 20.57 -16.23
C LEU A 71 -18.19 19.86 -15.44
N GLN A 72 -17.27 20.60 -14.84
CA GLN A 72 -16.15 19.99 -14.13
C GLN A 72 -15.80 20.76 -12.85
N ALA A 73 -15.56 20.00 -11.77
CA ALA A 73 -14.98 20.52 -10.54
C ALA A 73 -13.84 19.63 -10.07
N LYS A 74 -12.76 20.25 -9.58
CA LYS A 74 -11.65 19.57 -8.92
C LYS A 74 -11.38 20.21 -7.57
N LEU A 75 -11.52 19.44 -6.51
CA LEU A 75 -11.26 19.85 -5.13
C LEU A 75 -10.01 19.15 -4.63
N LEU A 76 -9.04 19.94 -4.16
CA LEU A 76 -7.94 19.38 -3.37
C LEU A 76 -8.39 19.26 -1.92
N VAL A 77 -8.37 18.07 -1.37
CA VAL A 77 -8.75 17.77 0.01
C VAL A 77 -7.61 17.08 0.76
N LEU A 78 -7.62 17.20 2.09
CA LEU A 78 -6.67 16.55 3.00
C LEU A 78 -7.41 15.61 3.93
N ALA A 79 -7.06 14.35 3.94
CA ALA A 79 -7.55 13.36 4.88
C ALA A 79 -6.97 13.65 6.28
N GLN A 80 -7.83 13.80 7.30
CA GLN A 80 -7.38 14.30 8.60
C GLN A 80 -6.60 13.26 9.43
N GLN A 81 -6.86 11.96 9.21
CA GLN A 81 -6.12 10.90 9.91
C GLN A 81 -4.81 10.54 9.20
N SER A 82 -4.85 10.35 7.88
CA SER A 82 -3.67 9.97 7.12
C SER A 82 -2.79 11.15 6.70
N GLU A 83 -3.31 12.37 6.80
CA GLU A 83 -2.68 13.62 6.32
C GLU A 83 -2.31 13.58 4.83
N ARG A 84 -2.93 12.69 4.06
CA ARG A 84 -2.71 12.55 2.61
C ARG A 84 -3.63 13.47 1.85
N ALA A 85 -3.07 14.19 0.87
CA ALA A 85 -3.88 14.98 -0.04
C ALA A 85 -4.49 14.09 -1.12
N MET A 86 -5.71 14.45 -1.51
CA MET A 86 -6.45 13.78 -2.59
C MET A 86 -7.12 14.81 -3.49
N LEU A 87 -7.33 14.45 -4.74
CA LEU A 87 -8.08 15.20 -5.71
C LEU A 87 -9.46 14.55 -5.88
N VAL A 88 -10.51 15.28 -5.53
CA VAL A 88 -11.88 14.91 -5.84
C VAL A 88 -12.21 15.51 -7.18
N THR A 89 -12.55 14.71 -8.17
CA THR A 89 -12.96 15.15 -9.51
C THR A 89 -14.42 14.78 -9.73
N ALA A 90 -15.25 15.78 -10.05
CA ALA A 90 -16.62 15.63 -10.49
C ALA A 90 -16.78 16.13 -11.92
N GLU A 91 -17.20 15.27 -12.86
CA GLU A 91 -17.53 15.64 -14.23
C GLU A 91 -19.01 15.37 -14.48
N MET A 92 -19.72 16.39 -14.98
CA MET A 92 -21.12 16.25 -15.35
C MET A 92 -21.23 15.77 -16.80
N ASP A 93 -22.27 15.01 -17.10
CA ASP A 93 -22.62 14.62 -18.46
C ASP A 93 -23.03 15.85 -19.25
N PRO A 94 -22.34 16.20 -20.38
CA PRO A 94 -22.73 17.36 -21.19
C PRO A 94 -24.16 17.28 -21.76
N ALA A 95 -24.67 16.06 -22.03
CA ALA A 95 -26.03 15.84 -22.51
C ALA A 95 -27.08 15.94 -21.41
N HIS A 96 -26.67 15.67 -20.16
CA HIS A 96 -27.53 15.68 -18.98
C HIS A 96 -26.78 16.35 -17.81
N PRO A 97 -26.68 17.69 -17.78
CA PRO A 97 -25.81 18.41 -16.84
C PRO A 97 -26.10 18.24 -15.34
N GLN A 98 -27.19 17.54 -15.02
CA GLN A 98 -27.55 17.15 -13.64
C GLN A 98 -27.07 15.72 -13.27
N ARG A 99 -26.40 15.02 -14.19
CA ARG A 99 -25.89 13.66 -13.98
C ARG A 99 -24.36 13.66 -13.99
N LEU A 100 -23.78 12.87 -13.10
CA LEU A 100 -22.35 12.62 -13.11
C LEU A 100 -21.99 11.65 -14.25
N LYS A 101 -21.01 12.07 -15.08
CA LYS A 101 -20.28 11.24 -16.02
C LYS A 101 -19.13 10.52 -15.31
N LEU A 102 -18.41 11.27 -14.44
CA LEU A 102 -17.29 10.76 -13.66
C LEU A 102 -17.33 11.34 -12.25
N PHE A 103 -17.11 10.49 -11.24
CA PHE A 103 -16.80 10.93 -9.89
C PHE A 103 -15.67 10.08 -9.33
N GLN A 104 -14.55 10.72 -8.98
CA GLN A 104 -13.29 10.02 -8.69
C GLN A 104 -12.54 10.71 -7.57
N LEU A 105 -11.91 9.88 -6.71
CA LEU A 105 -10.93 10.31 -5.71
C LEU A 105 -9.58 9.70 -6.07
N GLU A 106 -8.57 10.54 -6.19
CA GLU A 106 -7.21 10.10 -6.46
C GLU A 106 -6.22 10.71 -5.45
N GLY A 107 -5.32 9.87 -4.92
CA GLY A 107 -4.20 10.35 -4.14
C GLY A 107 -3.33 11.30 -4.96
N THR A 108 -2.90 12.42 -4.36
CA THR A 108 -2.01 13.38 -4.99
C THR A 108 -0.92 13.81 -4.00
N PRO A 109 0.27 14.19 -4.48
CA PRO A 109 1.29 14.76 -3.59
C PRO A 109 0.71 15.95 -2.80
N THR A 110 0.93 15.96 -1.49
CA THR A 110 0.51 17.08 -0.64
C THR A 110 1.36 18.29 -0.97
N PRO A 111 0.77 19.42 -1.44
CA PRO A 111 1.53 20.64 -1.75
C PRO A 111 2.29 21.13 -0.52
N GLU A 112 3.45 21.77 -0.74
CA GLU A 112 4.38 22.15 0.33
C GLU A 112 3.71 23.00 1.41
N GLN A 113 2.86 23.96 1.03
CA GLN A 113 2.14 24.83 1.98
C GLN A 113 1.15 24.10 2.91
N TYR A 114 0.81 22.84 2.60
CA TYR A 114 -0.08 22.00 3.41
C TYR A 114 0.65 20.82 4.08
N GLN A 115 1.97 20.73 3.89
CA GLN A 115 2.77 19.74 4.60
C GLN A 115 2.91 20.13 6.07
N PRO A 116 2.93 19.15 7.00
CA PRO A 116 3.18 19.46 8.40
C PRO A 116 4.60 20.03 8.58
N ALA A 117 4.75 20.92 9.57
CA ALA A 117 6.06 21.44 9.94
C ALA A 117 6.98 20.29 10.40
N ARG A 118 8.27 20.41 10.09
CA ARG A 118 9.30 19.51 10.61
C ARG A 118 9.52 19.79 12.09
N VAL A 119 9.74 18.71 12.86
CA VAL A 119 9.81 18.77 14.33
C VAL A 119 11.18 18.28 14.78
N PRO A 120 11.84 18.92 15.78
CA PRO A 120 13.08 18.38 16.34
C PRO A 120 12.93 16.94 16.84
N LEU A 121 13.91 16.08 16.59
CA LEU A 121 13.84 14.65 16.88
C LEU A 121 13.36 14.31 18.29
N PRO A 122 13.88 14.91 19.38
CA PRO A 122 13.43 14.54 20.73
C PRO A 122 11.93 14.80 20.94
N ALA A 123 11.43 15.94 20.45
CA ALA A 123 10.01 16.28 20.54
C ALA A 123 9.17 15.33 19.67
N LEU A 124 9.59 15.07 18.43
CA LEU A 124 8.88 14.15 17.54
C LEU A 124 8.80 12.73 18.12
N MET A 125 9.88 12.21 18.72
CA MET A 125 9.86 10.88 19.33
C MET A 125 8.95 10.83 20.56
N ALA A 126 8.89 11.90 21.36
CA ALA A 126 7.97 12.01 22.49
C ALA A 126 6.50 12.04 22.01
N ASP A 127 6.20 12.87 21.01
CA ASP A 127 4.85 12.98 20.43
C ASP A 127 4.40 11.67 19.78
N ALA A 128 5.29 11.01 19.05
CA ALA A 128 5.03 9.71 18.42
C ALA A 128 4.70 8.65 19.49
N ARG A 129 5.47 8.59 20.57
CA ARG A 129 5.22 7.67 21.68
C ARG A 129 3.87 7.93 22.33
N ALA A 130 3.58 9.20 22.68
CA ALA A 130 2.31 9.58 23.29
C ALA A 130 1.11 9.21 22.39
N LYS A 131 1.22 9.45 21.07
CA LYS A 131 0.20 9.06 20.09
C LYS A 131 0.00 7.54 20.03
N LEU A 132 1.09 6.78 20.03
CA LEU A 132 1.07 5.30 20.01
C LEU A 132 0.44 4.73 21.30
N ASP A 133 0.83 5.28 22.45
CA ASP A 133 0.29 4.88 23.76
C ASP A 133 -1.22 5.14 23.84
N ALA A 134 -1.69 6.29 23.33
CA ALA A 134 -3.10 6.64 23.25
C ALA A 134 -3.88 5.64 22.35
N LEU A 135 -3.38 5.37 21.15
CA LEU A 135 -4.03 4.42 20.23
C LEU A 135 -4.10 2.99 20.81
N ALA A 136 -3.07 2.56 21.53
CA ALA A 136 -3.09 1.26 22.19
C ALA A 136 -4.07 1.24 23.39
N ALA A 137 -4.14 2.32 24.16
CA ALA A 137 -5.08 2.44 25.29
C ALA A 137 -6.55 2.47 24.82
N GLU A 138 -6.83 3.02 23.64
CA GLU A 138 -8.14 3.03 22.97
C GLU A 138 -8.46 1.72 22.23
N ASP A 139 -7.59 0.73 22.31
CA ASP A 139 -7.68 -0.53 21.55
C ASP A 139 -7.83 -0.31 20.02
N ALA A 140 -7.24 0.79 19.53
CA ALA A 140 -7.23 1.17 18.11
C ALA A 140 -5.98 0.68 17.37
N LEU A 141 -4.90 0.35 18.11
CA LEU A 141 -3.65 -0.16 17.55
C LEU A 141 -3.11 -1.32 18.39
N SER A 142 -2.70 -2.37 17.70
CA SER A 142 -1.94 -3.48 18.26
C SER A 142 -0.79 -3.77 17.29
N GLY A 143 0.46 -3.48 17.70
CA GLY A 143 1.59 -3.56 16.81
C GLY A 143 2.89 -3.00 17.36
N THR A 144 3.84 -2.75 16.48
CA THR A 144 5.15 -2.16 16.80
C THR A 144 5.48 -1.02 15.85
N VAL A 145 6.18 0.00 16.35
CA VAL A 145 6.75 1.09 15.54
C VAL A 145 8.21 1.28 15.92
N LEU A 146 9.08 1.26 14.90
CA LEU A 146 10.51 1.49 15.04
C LEU A 146 10.94 2.66 14.16
N VAL A 147 11.70 3.59 14.75
CA VAL A 147 12.36 4.69 14.01
C VAL A 147 13.86 4.56 14.22
N ALA A 148 14.60 4.59 13.13
CA ALA A 148 16.06 4.56 13.18
C ALA A 148 16.66 5.63 12.27
N GLN A 149 17.91 6.04 12.56
CA GLN A 149 18.72 6.88 11.69
C GLN A 149 20.11 6.26 11.57
N ASN A 150 20.53 5.98 10.35
CA ASN A 150 21.82 5.33 10.05
C ASN A 150 22.06 4.06 10.89
N GLY A 151 21.02 3.23 11.04
CA GLY A 151 21.03 2.01 11.82
C GLY A 151 20.88 2.18 13.34
N ARG A 152 20.97 3.43 13.86
CA ARG A 152 20.76 3.71 15.29
C ARG A 152 19.26 3.88 15.57
N VAL A 153 18.72 3.05 16.45
CA VAL A 153 17.32 3.14 16.89
C VAL A 153 17.10 4.39 17.72
N LEU A 154 16.07 5.16 17.38
CA LEU A 154 15.62 6.39 18.04
C LEU A 154 14.32 6.18 18.79
N LEU A 155 13.43 5.34 18.27
CA LEU A 155 12.19 4.89 18.90
C LEU A 155 12.03 3.40 18.63
N ASP A 156 11.75 2.66 19.68
CA ASP A 156 11.27 1.27 19.63
C ASP A 156 10.06 1.19 20.54
N TRP A 157 8.89 0.95 19.95
CA TRP A 157 7.62 0.90 20.63
C TRP A 157 6.86 -0.36 20.25
N SER A 158 6.25 -0.99 21.24
CA SER A 158 5.35 -2.13 21.09
C SER A 158 4.17 -1.97 22.02
N GLY A 159 2.96 -2.28 21.55
CA GLY A 159 1.74 -2.15 22.37
C GLY A 159 0.56 -2.92 21.81
N GLY A 160 -0.45 -3.12 22.64
CA GLY A 160 -1.62 -3.94 22.32
C GLY A 160 -1.38 -5.44 22.48
N LEU A 161 -2.21 -6.26 21.85
CA LEU A 161 -2.26 -7.70 22.01
C LEU A 161 -1.90 -8.46 20.73
N ALA A 162 -0.86 -9.27 20.77
CA ALA A 162 -0.48 -10.20 19.70
C ALA A 162 -1.51 -11.33 19.53
N ASP A 163 -2.08 -11.79 20.65
CA ASP A 163 -3.22 -12.71 20.66
C ASP A 163 -4.23 -12.26 21.74
N ARG A 164 -5.39 -11.77 21.29
CA ARG A 164 -6.47 -11.28 22.18
C ARG A 164 -7.10 -12.39 22.99
N ARG A 165 -7.18 -13.61 22.44
CA ARG A 165 -7.78 -14.75 23.14
C ARG A 165 -6.89 -15.26 24.26
N ALA A 166 -5.59 -15.32 24.03
CA ALA A 166 -4.60 -15.74 25.03
C ALA A 166 -4.14 -14.59 25.93
N ASN A 167 -4.60 -13.35 25.68
CA ASN A 167 -4.14 -12.12 26.33
C ASN A 167 -2.62 -11.94 26.26
N ASN A 168 -2.01 -12.35 25.15
CA ASN A 168 -0.58 -12.20 24.92
C ASN A 168 -0.28 -10.79 24.41
N ALA A 169 0.56 -10.05 25.14
CA ALA A 169 0.98 -8.72 24.73
C ALA A 169 1.92 -8.77 23.51
N VAL A 170 1.90 -7.70 22.74
CA VAL A 170 2.91 -7.44 21.70
C VAL A 170 4.24 -7.10 22.38
N ASP A 171 5.33 -7.71 21.91
CA ASP A 171 6.70 -7.37 22.31
C ASP A 171 7.59 -7.19 21.08
N ALA A 172 8.87 -6.84 21.28
CA ALA A 172 9.85 -6.61 20.21
C ALA A 172 10.15 -7.85 19.34
N ARG A 173 9.77 -9.06 19.79
CA ARG A 173 9.95 -10.33 19.06
C ARG A 173 8.69 -10.73 18.30
N THR A 174 7.59 -10.04 18.53
CA THR A 174 6.32 -10.35 17.84
C THR A 174 6.49 -10.20 16.34
N GLN A 175 6.11 -11.24 15.61
CA GLN A 175 6.18 -11.31 14.15
C GLN A 175 4.82 -10.97 13.57
N PHE A 176 4.82 -10.02 12.63
CA PHE A 176 3.60 -9.54 11.99
C PHE A 176 3.61 -9.88 10.51
N ARG A 177 2.43 -10.13 9.95
CA ARG A 177 2.29 -10.32 8.49
C ARG A 177 2.63 -9.03 7.77
N LEU A 178 3.44 -9.16 6.71
CA LEU A 178 3.93 -8.02 5.95
C LEU A 178 2.95 -7.55 4.88
N ALA A 179 1.96 -8.38 4.52
CA ALA A 179 1.10 -8.12 3.38
C ALA A 179 1.93 -7.66 2.16
N SER A 180 1.54 -6.59 1.46
CA SER A 180 2.23 -6.14 0.24
C SER A 180 3.64 -5.60 0.44
N SER A 181 4.07 -5.28 1.68
CA SER A 181 5.48 -4.90 1.93
C SER A 181 6.47 -6.01 1.54
N ASN A 182 6.00 -7.25 1.47
CA ASN A 182 6.77 -8.39 0.94
C ASN A 182 7.22 -8.23 -0.53
N LYS A 183 6.54 -7.38 -1.32
CA LYS A 183 6.93 -7.11 -2.72
C LYS A 183 8.35 -6.57 -2.83
N MET A 184 8.86 -5.91 -1.80
CA MET A 184 10.24 -5.46 -1.76
C MET A 184 11.24 -6.63 -1.82
N PHE A 185 10.94 -7.78 -1.20
CA PHE A 185 11.81 -8.98 -1.29
C PHE A 185 11.77 -9.55 -2.71
N THR A 186 10.60 -9.66 -3.32
CA THR A 186 10.45 -10.12 -4.71
C THR A 186 11.19 -9.21 -5.68
N SER A 187 11.07 -7.90 -5.50
CA SER A 187 11.79 -6.91 -6.30
C SER A 187 13.30 -7.10 -6.16
N VAL A 188 13.82 -7.18 -4.93
CA VAL A 188 15.25 -7.39 -4.69
C VAL A 188 15.75 -8.69 -5.32
N ALA A 189 14.97 -9.78 -5.23
CA ALA A 189 15.31 -11.06 -5.87
C ALA A 189 15.44 -10.92 -7.40
N ILE A 190 14.48 -10.28 -8.05
CA ILE A 190 14.57 -9.99 -9.51
C ILE A 190 15.78 -9.11 -9.81
N LEU A 191 16.02 -8.06 -9.04
CA LEU A 191 17.14 -7.15 -9.26
C LEU A 191 18.50 -7.82 -9.05
N GLN A 192 18.60 -8.81 -8.15
CA GLN A 192 19.80 -9.65 -8.02
C GLN A 192 20.02 -10.50 -9.28
N LEU A 193 18.97 -11.08 -9.84
CA LEU A 193 19.04 -11.82 -11.10
C LEU A 193 19.39 -10.90 -12.27
N VAL A 194 18.90 -9.66 -12.28
CA VAL A 194 19.29 -8.62 -13.27
C VAL A 194 20.77 -8.28 -13.13
N GLN A 195 21.24 -8.03 -11.91
CA GLN A 195 22.65 -7.74 -11.64
C GLN A 195 23.59 -8.89 -12.02
N ALA A 196 23.10 -10.12 -11.89
CA ALA A 196 23.83 -11.33 -12.31
C ALA A 196 23.75 -11.59 -13.83
N GLY A 197 23.05 -10.76 -14.60
CA GLY A 197 22.87 -10.93 -16.05
C GLY A 197 21.97 -12.12 -16.44
N LYS A 198 21.23 -12.70 -15.49
CA LYS A 198 20.33 -13.84 -15.73
C LYS A 198 18.95 -13.42 -16.21
N VAL A 199 18.54 -12.20 -15.90
CA VAL A 199 17.27 -11.56 -16.30
C VAL A 199 17.55 -10.17 -16.84
N SER A 200 16.87 -9.74 -17.90
CA SER A 200 16.79 -8.34 -18.29
C SER A 200 15.44 -7.76 -17.88
N LEU A 201 15.41 -6.48 -17.52
CA LEU A 201 14.14 -5.79 -17.26
C LEU A 201 13.23 -5.77 -18.48
N ASP A 202 13.80 -5.85 -19.68
CA ASP A 202 13.07 -5.85 -20.95
C ASP A 202 12.77 -7.26 -21.49
N ASP A 203 13.15 -8.32 -20.74
CA ASP A 203 12.75 -9.68 -21.06
C ASP A 203 11.24 -9.85 -20.89
N THR A 204 10.63 -10.56 -21.83
CA THR A 204 9.21 -10.92 -21.75
C THR A 204 8.99 -12.12 -20.80
N ILE A 205 7.77 -12.28 -20.30
CA ILE A 205 7.40 -13.45 -19.49
C ILE A 205 7.78 -14.75 -20.20
N GLY A 206 7.47 -14.86 -21.51
CA GLY A 206 7.69 -16.07 -22.31
C GLY A 206 9.15 -16.45 -22.48
N LYS A 207 10.10 -15.52 -22.29
CA LYS A 207 11.52 -15.84 -22.28
C LYS A 207 11.92 -16.75 -21.10
N HIS A 208 11.25 -16.60 -19.97
CA HIS A 208 11.57 -17.34 -18.74
C HIS A 208 10.53 -18.40 -18.38
N LEU A 209 9.27 -18.23 -18.77
CA LEU A 209 8.15 -19.14 -18.54
C LEU A 209 7.63 -19.64 -19.89
N LEU A 210 8.31 -20.65 -20.45
CA LEU A 210 8.04 -21.17 -21.80
C LEU A 210 6.64 -21.78 -21.94
N ASP A 211 6.09 -22.26 -20.86
CA ASP A 211 4.78 -22.91 -20.72
C ASP A 211 3.67 -21.97 -20.24
N TYR A 212 3.94 -20.63 -20.18
CA TYR A 212 2.92 -19.67 -19.77
C TYR A 212 1.68 -19.76 -20.67
N PRO A 213 0.47 -19.99 -20.08
CA PRO A 213 -0.71 -20.38 -20.85
C PRO A 213 -1.16 -19.39 -21.93
N ASN A 214 -1.12 -18.08 -21.64
CA ASN A 214 -1.49 -17.04 -22.61
C ASN A 214 -0.26 -16.56 -23.37
N LYS A 215 -0.06 -17.08 -24.59
CA LYS A 215 1.10 -16.72 -25.41
C LYS A 215 1.16 -15.24 -25.76
N ALA A 216 0.04 -14.58 -26.02
CA ALA A 216 0.02 -13.14 -26.32
C ALA A 216 0.54 -12.31 -25.12
N VAL A 217 0.17 -12.69 -23.91
CA VAL A 217 0.71 -12.08 -22.68
C VAL A 217 2.19 -12.42 -22.51
N ALA A 218 2.54 -13.69 -22.69
CA ALA A 218 3.91 -14.18 -22.55
C ALA A 218 4.90 -13.43 -23.47
N ASP A 219 4.49 -13.12 -24.68
CA ASP A 219 5.34 -12.50 -25.72
C ASP A 219 5.40 -10.97 -25.60
N THR A 220 4.49 -10.33 -24.85
CA THR A 220 4.38 -8.85 -24.81
C THR A 220 4.64 -8.23 -23.46
N VAL A 221 4.31 -8.90 -22.35
CA VAL A 221 4.51 -8.36 -21.01
C VAL A 221 5.94 -8.57 -20.54
N THR A 222 6.60 -7.48 -20.14
CA THR A 222 8.00 -7.49 -19.70
C THR A 222 8.15 -7.53 -18.17
N VAL A 223 9.32 -7.97 -17.69
CA VAL A 223 9.70 -7.93 -16.27
C VAL A 223 9.59 -6.52 -15.70
N ARG A 224 10.00 -5.50 -16.46
CA ARG A 224 9.83 -4.09 -16.10
C ARG A 224 8.37 -3.74 -15.82
N GLN A 225 7.48 -4.11 -16.73
CA GLN A 225 6.05 -3.81 -16.60
C GLN A 225 5.40 -4.53 -15.41
N LEU A 226 5.86 -5.74 -15.07
CA LEU A 226 5.43 -6.44 -13.86
C LEU A 226 5.87 -5.70 -12.59
N LEU A 227 7.16 -5.30 -12.52
CA LEU A 227 7.74 -4.57 -11.39
C LEU A 227 7.12 -3.19 -11.15
N THR A 228 6.58 -2.56 -12.18
CA THR A 228 6.08 -1.16 -12.15
C THR A 228 4.56 -1.05 -12.15
N HIS A 229 3.84 -2.18 -12.09
CA HIS A 229 2.38 -2.21 -12.19
C HIS A 229 1.81 -1.60 -13.49
N THR A 230 2.52 -1.78 -14.60
CA THR A 230 2.10 -1.32 -15.93
C THR A 230 1.83 -2.48 -16.90
N SER A 231 1.78 -3.71 -16.40
CA SER A 231 1.63 -4.92 -17.23
C SER A 231 0.22 -5.10 -17.81
N GLY A 232 -0.81 -4.48 -17.23
CA GLY A 232 -2.20 -4.76 -17.57
C GLY A 232 -2.75 -6.07 -16.98
N LEU A 233 -1.93 -6.85 -16.29
CA LEU A 233 -2.41 -8.05 -15.62
C LEU A 233 -3.37 -7.69 -14.49
N GLY A 234 -4.43 -8.51 -14.31
CA GLY A 234 -5.43 -8.32 -13.28
C GLY A 234 -4.94 -8.63 -11.86
N ASP A 235 -5.88 -8.97 -11.01
CA ASP A 235 -5.61 -9.38 -9.63
C ASP A 235 -6.25 -10.75 -9.37
N PHE A 236 -5.77 -11.45 -8.35
CA PHE A 236 -6.38 -12.70 -7.89
C PHE A 236 -7.26 -12.50 -6.65
N PHE A 237 -7.22 -11.35 -6.02
CA PHE A 237 -8.18 -11.00 -4.99
C PHE A 237 -9.48 -10.52 -5.66
N GLY A 238 -10.58 -11.23 -5.38
CA GLY A 238 -11.92 -10.94 -5.86
C GLY A 238 -12.95 -11.49 -4.87
N ASP A 239 -14.22 -11.24 -5.13
CA ASP A 239 -15.34 -11.65 -4.25
C ASP A 239 -15.40 -13.18 -4.02
N ASP A 240 -14.84 -13.95 -4.94
CA ASP A 240 -14.78 -15.41 -4.89
C ASP A 240 -13.44 -15.96 -4.33
N PHE A 241 -12.51 -15.10 -3.90
CA PHE A 241 -11.19 -15.52 -3.41
C PHE A 241 -11.27 -16.59 -2.31
N GLU A 242 -12.17 -16.42 -1.36
CA GLU A 242 -12.37 -17.38 -0.26
C GLU A 242 -12.70 -18.80 -0.77
N GLN A 243 -13.37 -18.94 -1.92
CA GLN A 243 -13.80 -20.23 -2.45
C GLN A 243 -12.66 -21.08 -2.97
N TYR A 244 -11.57 -20.45 -3.45
CA TYR A 244 -10.46 -21.16 -4.06
C TYR A 244 -9.10 -20.94 -3.36
N SER A 245 -9.01 -19.99 -2.45
CA SER A 245 -7.74 -19.63 -1.78
C SER A 245 -7.04 -20.83 -1.14
N ALA A 246 -7.80 -21.75 -0.54
CA ALA A 246 -7.27 -22.96 0.07
C ALA A 246 -6.63 -23.94 -0.94
N SER A 247 -6.95 -23.84 -2.22
CA SER A 247 -6.36 -24.66 -3.30
C SER A 247 -5.06 -24.07 -3.85
N LEU A 248 -4.80 -22.78 -3.64
CA LEU A 248 -3.63 -22.07 -4.14
C LEU A 248 -2.47 -22.16 -3.14
N LYS A 249 -1.63 -23.19 -3.29
CA LYS A 249 -0.52 -23.50 -2.38
C LYS A 249 0.85 -23.13 -2.92
N THR A 250 1.00 -23.13 -4.24
CA THR A 250 2.23 -22.80 -4.96
C THR A 250 2.02 -21.59 -5.86
N LEU A 251 3.10 -20.93 -6.26
CA LEU A 251 3.00 -19.83 -7.23
C LEU A 251 2.48 -20.32 -8.59
N ASP A 252 2.74 -21.58 -8.91
CA ASP A 252 2.23 -22.21 -10.14
C ASP A 252 0.71 -22.37 -10.10
N ASP A 253 0.10 -22.73 -8.97
CA ASP A 253 -1.36 -22.81 -8.84
C ASP A 253 -2.04 -21.48 -9.22
N TYR A 254 -1.44 -20.35 -8.80
CA TYR A 254 -1.92 -19.03 -9.20
C TYR A 254 -1.77 -18.80 -10.70
N VAL A 255 -0.61 -19.17 -11.29
CA VAL A 255 -0.38 -19.01 -12.73
C VAL A 255 -1.36 -19.87 -13.52
N GLN A 256 -1.55 -21.15 -13.17
CA GLN A 256 -2.48 -22.04 -13.88
C GLN A 256 -3.93 -21.52 -13.84
N ARG A 257 -4.32 -20.84 -12.75
CA ARG A 257 -5.67 -20.31 -12.61
C ARG A 257 -5.89 -19.01 -13.36
N PHE A 258 -4.94 -18.05 -13.29
CA PHE A 258 -5.16 -16.67 -13.73
C PHE A 258 -4.44 -16.30 -15.04
N ALA A 259 -3.51 -17.12 -15.52
CA ALA A 259 -2.70 -16.77 -16.70
C ALA A 259 -3.48 -16.72 -18.02
N LYS A 260 -4.71 -17.25 -18.06
CA LYS A 260 -5.54 -17.24 -19.27
C LYS A 260 -6.22 -15.91 -19.52
N ASP A 261 -6.31 -15.08 -18.49
CA ASP A 261 -7.00 -13.80 -18.56
C ASP A 261 -6.28 -12.83 -19.50
N ALA A 262 -7.05 -12.07 -20.27
CA ALA A 262 -6.50 -11.02 -21.09
C ALA A 262 -6.06 -9.83 -20.23
N PRO A 263 -5.02 -9.08 -20.66
CA PRO A 263 -4.67 -7.84 -20.00
C PRO A 263 -5.85 -6.85 -20.03
N GLN A 264 -6.03 -6.12 -18.94
CA GLN A 264 -7.11 -5.13 -18.80
C GLN A 264 -6.87 -3.87 -19.64
N PHE A 265 -5.62 -3.66 -20.06
CA PHE A 265 -5.19 -2.61 -21.00
C PHE A 265 -3.90 -3.07 -21.69
N THR A 266 -3.52 -2.37 -22.76
CA THR A 266 -2.28 -2.63 -23.49
C THR A 266 -1.08 -2.50 -22.55
N PRO A 267 -0.24 -3.55 -22.39
CA PRO A 267 0.93 -3.51 -21.52
C PRO A 267 1.79 -2.26 -21.76
N GLY A 268 2.12 -1.55 -20.68
CA GLY A 268 2.88 -0.31 -20.72
C GLY A 268 2.07 0.97 -20.95
N SER A 269 0.75 0.90 -21.18
CA SER A 269 -0.05 2.11 -21.51
C SER A 269 -0.69 2.79 -20.30
N GLN A 270 -0.84 2.09 -19.18
CA GLN A 270 -1.49 2.61 -17.97
C GLN A 270 -0.84 2.02 -16.72
N ASP A 271 -1.15 2.61 -15.57
CA ASP A 271 -0.75 2.14 -14.24
C ASP A 271 -1.95 1.51 -13.54
N ARG A 272 -1.84 0.24 -13.18
CA ARG A 272 -2.81 -0.43 -12.32
C ARG A 272 -2.11 -1.46 -11.44
N TYR A 273 -2.25 -1.30 -10.14
CA TYR A 273 -1.69 -2.23 -9.16
C TYR A 273 -2.15 -3.66 -9.44
N SER A 274 -1.21 -4.60 -9.46
CA SER A 274 -1.47 -6.00 -9.75
C SER A 274 -0.70 -6.90 -8.79
N ASN A 275 -1.41 -7.63 -7.95
CA ASN A 275 -0.81 -8.69 -7.14
C ASN A 275 -0.40 -9.87 -8.02
N TYR A 276 -1.19 -10.19 -9.03
CA TYR A 276 -0.88 -11.29 -9.94
C TYR A 276 0.44 -11.07 -10.71
N GLY A 277 0.75 -9.83 -11.09
CA GLY A 277 2.05 -9.52 -11.71
C GLY A 277 3.23 -9.91 -10.83
N PHE A 278 3.12 -9.78 -9.51
CA PHE A 278 4.16 -10.21 -8.57
C PHE A 278 4.20 -11.72 -8.35
N ILE A 279 3.10 -12.44 -8.54
CA ILE A 279 3.12 -13.91 -8.62
C ILE A 279 3.96 -14.37 -9.82
N VAL A 280 3.75 -13.74 -10.98
CA VAL A 280 4.53 -14.04 -12.20
C VAL A 280 6.02 -13.77 -11.99
N LEU A 281 6.39 -12.65 -11.31
CA LEU A 281 7.78 -12.38 -10.93
C LEU A 281 8.35 -13.48 -10.03
N GLY A 282 7.58 -13.97 -9.07
CA GLY A 282 7.99 -15.11 -8.23
C GLY A 282 8.26 -16.37 -9.05
N ARG A 283 7.41 -16.68 -10.03
CA ARG A 283 7.63 -17.81 -10.94
C ARG A 283 8.87 -17.62 -11.82
N ILE A 284 9.15 -16.40 -12.26
CA ILE A 284 10.40 -16.10 -13.00
C ILE A 284 11.62 -16.34 -12.11
N ILE A 285 11.58 -15.93 -10.83
CA ILE A 285 12.66 -16.22 -9.87
C ILE A 285 12.89 -17.74 -9.78
N GLU A 286 11.82 -18.53 -9.63
CA GLU A 286 11.92 -20.00 -9.55
C GLU A 286 12.50 -20.61 -10.83
N ALA A 287 12.00 -20.19 -11.99
CA ALA A 287 12.45 -20.73 -13.29
C ALA A 287 13.93 -20.42 -13.57
N VAL A 288 14.38 -19.20 -13.26
CA VAL A 288 15.75 -18.74 -13.53
C VAL A 288 16.76 -19.27 -12.53
N SER A 289 16.36 -19.38 -11.24
CA SER A 289 17.27 -19.82 -10.17
C SER A 289 17.31 -21.36 -10.01
N GLY A 290 16.26 -22.05 -10.41
CA GLY A 290 16.07 -23.49 -10.11
C GLY A 290 15.72 -23.76 -8.64
N GLN A 291 15.42 -22.73 -7.86
CA GLN A 291 15.03 -22.81 -6.46
C GLN A 291 13.57 -22.41 -6.29
N SER A 292 12.91 -22.86 -5.21
CA SER A 292 11.63 -22.26 -4.85
C SER A 292 11.82 -20.76 -4.49
N TYR A 293 10.80 -19.94 -4.70
CA TYR A 293 10.80 -18.54 -4.31
C TYR A 293 11.28 -18.34 -2.86
N TYR A 294 10.79 -19.20 -1.97
CA TYR A 294 11.11 -19.14 -0.53
C TYR A 294 12.58 -19.46 -0.25
N ALA A 295 13.12 -20.49 -0.88
CA ALA A 295 14.54 -20.85 -0.74
C ALA A 295 15.46 -19.76 -1.28
N TYR A 296 15.10 -19.16 -2.44
CA TYR A 296 15.86 -18.05 -3.00
C TYR A 296 15.86 -16.84 -2.07
N VAL A 297 14.69 -16.42 -1.58
CA VAL A 297 14.59 -15.25 -0.67
C VAL A 297 15.34 -15.51 0.63
N ASP A 298 15.22 -16.71 1.22
CA ASP A 298 15.97 -17.05 2.43
C ASP A 298 17.49 -16.98 2.20
N GLU A 299 17.99 -17.64 1.17
CA GLU A 299 19.43 -17.74 0.88
C GLU A 299 20.05 -16.40 0.46
N HIS A 300 19.35 -15.62 -0.38
CA HIS A 300 19.92 -14.46 -1.04
C HIS A 300 19.53 -13.11 -0.41
N ILE A 301 18.51 -13.10 0.46
CA ILE A 301 18.02 -11.87 1.08
C ILE A 301 18.02 -11.98 2.61
N LEU A 302 17.26 -12.95 3.19
CA LEU A 302 17.06 -13.00 4.63
C LEU A 302 18.35 -13.32 5.38
N ARG A 303 19.04 -14.40 5.03
CA ARG A 303 20.32 -14.77 5.66
C ARG A 303 21.39 -13.70 5.47
N PRO A 304 21.66 -13.17 4.25
CA PRO A 304 22.61 -12.10 4.08
C PRO A 304 22.28 -10.85 4.91
N ALA A 305 20.99 -10.47 5.02
CA ALA A 305 20.58 -9.35 5.84
C ALA A 305 20.58 -9.66 7.36
N GLY A 306 20.68 -10.94 7.76
CA GLY A 306 20.61 -11.37 9.16
C GLY A 306 19.17 -11.35 9.73
N MET A 307 18.17 -11.59 8.90
CA MET A 307 16.74 -11.57 9.24
C MET A 307 16.29 -12.95 9.75
N THR A 308 16.56 -13.24 11.01
CA THR A 308 16.34 -14.58 11.59
C THR A 308 14.92 -14.80 12.13
N ALA A 309 14.11 -13.75 12.19
CA ALA A 309 12.72 -13.79 12.67
C ALA A 309 11.72 -13.47 11.54
N THR A 310 12.13 -13.74 10.28
CA THR A 310 11.33 -13.50 9.07
C THR A 310 11.12 -14.81 8.33
N GLY A 311 9.90 -15.08 7.87
CA GLY A 311 9.60 -16.34 7.22
C GLY A 311 8.29 -16.33 6.43
N PHE A 312 7.97 -17.51 5.88
CA PHE A 312 6.84 -17.74 4.98
C PHE A 312 6.09 -19.03 5.30
N GLU A 313 6.14 -19.52 6.52
CA GLU A 313 5.45 -20.74 6.89
C GLU A 313 3.95 -20.61 6.65
N PRO A 314 3.29 -21.70 6.19
CA PRO A 314 1.85 -21.73 6.00
C PRO A 314 1.07 -21.23 7.21
N GLU A 315 -0.11 -20.68 7.00
CA GLU A 315 -0.98 -20.23 8.09
C GLU A 315 -1.47 -21.39 8.99
N THR A 316 -1.38 -22.61 8.48
CA THR A 316 -1.69 -23.85 9.24
C THR A 316 -0.57 -24.29 10.16
N VAL A 317 0.63 -23.71 10.04
CA VAL A 317 1.77 -24.00 10.93
C VAL A 317 1.77 -23.00 12.08
N ASP A 318 1.86 -23.53 13.30
CA ASP A 318 2.01 -22.69 14.49
C ASP A 318 3.43 -22.10 14.53
N VAL A 319 3.50 -20.77 14.50
CA VAL A 319 4.75 -20.01 14.64
C VAL A 319 4.64 -19.20 15.93
N ALA A 320 5.41 -19.59 16.92
CA ALA A 320 5.25 -19.18 18.32
C ALA A 320 5.19 -17.67 18.59
N GLN A 321 5.84 -16.86 17.74
CA GLN A 321 5.86 -15.39 17.89
C GLN A 321 4.97 -14.69 16.88
N ARG A 322 4.27 -15.40 15.99
CA ARG A 322 3.45 -14.79 14.95
C ARG A 322 2.12 -14.30 15.54
N ALA A 323 1.88 -12.99 15.43
CA ALA A 323 0.65 -12.37 15.87
C ALA A 323 -0.57 -12.93 15.14
N VAL A 324 -1.66 -13.08 15.86
CA VAL A 324 -2.97 -13.46 15.33
C VAL A 324 -3.59 -12.24 14.64
N ALA A 325 -4.07 -12.40 13.41
CA ALA A 325 -4.73 -11.34 12.67
C ALA A 325 -6.13 -11.06 13.21
N TYR A 326 -6.49 -9.79 13.39
CA TYR A 326 -7.80 -9.36 13.88
C TYR A 326 -8.40 -8.27 13.00
N THR A 327 -9.63 -8.46 12.57
CA THR A 327 -10.44 -7.47 11.89
C THR A 327 -11.60 -6.99 12.76
N LYS A 328 -11.99 -5.73 12.60
CA LYS A 328 -13.07 -5.15 13.40
C LYS A 328 -14.39 -5.28 12.65
N LYS A 329 -15.34 -6.07 13.19
CA LYS A 329 -16.69 -6.24 12.65
C LYS A 329 -17.70 -5.74 13.68
N GLU A 330 -18.55 -4.82 13.28
CA GLU A 330 -19.58 -4.21 14.16
C GLU A 330 -18.99 -3.71 15.51
N GLY A 331 -17.78 -3.12 15.44
CA GLY A 331 -17.08 -2.63 16.63
C GLY A 331 -16.35 -3.70 17.46
N GLN A 332 -16.45 -4.98 17.13
CA GLN A 332 -15.83 -6.09 17.86
C GLN A 332 -14.63 -6.66 17.07
N TRP A 333 -13.54 -6.96 17.78
CA TRP A 333 -12.40 -7.64 17.19
C TRP A 333 -12.70 -9.14 16.99
N THR A 334 -12.60 -9.59 15.75
CA THR A 334 -12.74 -11.00 15.38
C THR A 334 -11.45 -11.49 14.74
N ARG A 335 -11.09 -12.76 15.01
CA ARG A 335 -9.93 -13.37 14.36
C ARG A 335 -10.17 -13.45 12.85
N GLU A 336 -9.23 -12.91 12.08
CA GLU A 336 -9.28 -13.00 10.65
C GLU A 336 -8.53 -14.26 10.16
N THR A 337 -9.21 -15.08 9.38
CA THR A 337 -8.66 -16.32 8.83
C THR A 337 -9.04 -16.55 7.38
N ARG A 338 -10.03 -15.82 6.87
CA ARG A 338 -10.65 -16.10 5.55
C ARG A 338 -9.96 -15.39 4.40
N SER A 339 -9.51 -14.17 4.61
CA SER A 339 -8.82 -13.37 3.60
C SER A 339 -7.33 -13.70 3.49
N LEU A 340 -6.79 -14.51 4.41
CA LEU A 340 -5.38 -14.88 4.40
C LEU A 340 -5.12 -15.94 3.32
N PRO A 341 -4.09 -15.77 2.47
CA PRO A 341 -3.63 -16.85 1.63
C PRO A 341 -3.11 -18.01 2.47
N TRP A 342 -3.14 -19.22 1.93
CA TRP A 342 -2.62 -20.40 2.64
C TRP A 342 -1.17 -20.21 3.14
N ARG A 343 -0.37 -19.45 2.39
CA ARG A 343 1.02 -19.11 2.70
C ARG A 343 1.34 -17.72 2.15
N GLY A 344 2.23 -16.99 2.80
CA GLY A 344 2.82 -15.79 2.21
C GLY A 344 3.49 -16.10 0.87
N MET A 345 3.31 -15.24 -0.12
CA MET A 345 3.75 -15.44 -1.49
C MET A 345 4.54 -14.23 -2.03
N SER A 346 5.01 -14.30 -3.28
CA SER A 346 5.78 -13.22 -3.90
C SER A 346 5.03 -11.88 -4.02
N ALA A 347 3.69 -11.90 -4.02
CA ALA A 347 2.86 -10.69 -4.07
C ALA A 347 2.57 -10.09 -2.69
N GLY A 348 2.69 -10.87 -1.61
CA GLY A 348 2.33 -10.42 -0.29
C GLY A 348 2.32 -11.55 0.75
N GLY A 349 2.08 -11.19 2.00
CA GLY A 349 2.14 -12.13 3.11
C GLY A 349 3.57 -12.29 3.63
N GLY A 350 3.88 -13.47 4.16
CA GLY A 350 5.08 -13.62 4.97
C GLY A 350 4.93 -12.89 6.31
N TYR A 351 5.90 -13.04 7.17
CA TYR A 351 5.91 -12.35 8.46
C TYR A 351 7.33 -11.92 8.83
N SER A 352 7.43 -10.87 9.65
CA SER A 352 8.71 -10.32 10.12
C SER A 352 8.55 -9.57 11.43
N THR A 353 9.65 -9.14 12.01
CA THR A 353 9.72 -8.17 13.10
C THR A 353 10.19 -6.81 12.57
N ALA A 354 9.94 -5.73 13.32
CA ALA A 354 10.44 -4.41 12.96
C ALA A 354 11.99 -4.37 12.94
N ALA A 355 12.64 -5.10 13.83
CA ALA A 355 14.09 -5.22 13.86
C ALA A 355 14.67 -5.90 12.61
N ASP A 356 14.03 -6.96 12.11
CA ASP A 356 14.46 -7.61 10.87
C ASP A 356 14.20 -6.73 9.64
N MET A 357 13.07 -6.01 9.60
CA MET A 357 12.83 -5.04 8.52
C MET A 357 13.85 -3.89 8.53
N LEU A 358 14.32 -3.44 9.69
CA LEU A 358 15.44 -2.49 9.78
C LEU A 358 16.71 -3.08 9.18
N LYS A 359 17.06 -4.33 9.52
CA LYS A 359 18.23 -5.01 8.93
C LYS A 359 18.15 -5.11 7.41
N PHE A 360 16.94 -5.39 6.87
CA PHE A 360 16.69 -5.38 5.43
C PHE A 360 16.99 -4.01 4.81
N CYS A 361 16.43 -2.94 5.38
CA CYS A 361 16.65 -1.58 4.89
C CYS A 361 18.14 -1.19 4.94
N GLU A 362 18.85 -1.56 6.01
CA GLU A 362 20.29 -1.30 6.14
C GLU A 362 21.14 -2.14 5.17
N ALA A 363 20.74 -3.40 4.91
CA ALA A 363 21.39 -4.25 3.92
C ALA A 363 21.20 -3.73 2.49
N LEU A 364 20.05 -3.13 2.18
CA LEU A 364 19.83 -2.40 0.93
C LEU A 364 20.72 -1.16 0.85
N ARG A 365 20.69 -0.32 1.87
CA ARG A 365 21.46 0.94 1.93
C ARG A 365 22.94 0.72 1.81
N SER A 366 23.48 -0.34 2.42
CA SER A 366 24.90 -0.69 2.36
C SER A 366 25.34 -1.35 1.05
N GLY A 367 24.43 -1.62 0.12
CA GLY A 367 24.73 -2.32 -1.13
C GLY A 367 24.96 -3.83 -0.97
N LYS A 368 24.63 -4.39 0.19
CA LYS A 368 24.84 -5.82 0.48
C LYS A 368 23.93 -6.73 -0.34
N LEU A 369 22.71 -6.29 -0.65
CA LEU A 369 21.72 -7.08 -1.38
C LEU A 369 21.72 -6.78 -2.87
N VAL A 370 21.79 -5.51 -3.24
CA VAL A 370 21.89 -5.03 -4.63
C VAL A 370 22.80 -3.81 -4.68
N SER A 371 23.39 -3.53 -5.85
CA SER A 371 24.28 -2.37 -5.99
C SER A 371 23.55 -1.04 -5.71
N PRO A 372 24.25 -0.02 -5.17
CA PRO A 372 23.62 1.29 -4.91
C PRO A 372 23.01 1.93 -6.16
N ALA A 373 23.62 1.72 -7.33
CA ALA A 373 23.10 2.23 -8.60
C ALA A 373 21.76 1.60 -8.96
N LEU A 374 21.65 0.27 -8.83
CA LEU A 374 20.41 -0.46 -9.11
C LEU A 374 19.32 -0.16 -8.08
N LEU A 375 19.67 -0.03 -6.79
CA LEU A 375 18.75 0.42 -5.76
C LEU A 375 18.21 1.82 -6.07
N ARG A 376 19.06 2.75 -6.46
CA ARG A 376 18.63 4.10 -6.85
C ARG A 376 17.62 4.06 -8.00
N GLN A 377 17.88 3.25 -9.03
CA GLN A 377 16.96 3.05 -10.15
C GLN A 377 15.62 2.46 -9.67
N ALA A 378 15.67 1.43 -8.83
CA ALA A 378 14.50 0.75 -8.31
C ALA A 378 13.62 1.65 -7.42
N THR A 379 14.24 2.60 -6.73
CA THR A 379 13.57 3.53 -5.81
C THR A 379 13.38 4.92 -6.41
N THR A 380 13.34 5.02 -7.73
CA THR A 380 12.92 6.19 -8.51
C THR A 380 11.67 5.84 -9.29
N ALA A 381 10.76 6.80 -9.48
CA ALA A 381 9.51 6.56 -10.20
C ALA A 381 9.75 5.99 -11.61
N GLN A 382 9.06 4.93 -11.93
CA GLN A 382 9.15 4.18 -13.19
C GLN A 382 7.80 4.03 -13.90
N ASN A 383 6.71 4.33 -13.22
CA ASN A 383 5.36 4.28 -13.78
C ASN A 383 4.86 5.68 -14.19
N HIS A 384 3.77 5.75 -14.94
CA HIS A 384 3.27 7.01 -15.52
C HIS A 384 2.82 8.04 -14.47
N LYS A 385 2.16 7.58 -13.41
CA LYS A 385 1.68 8.44 -12.31
C LYS A 385 2.78 8.84 -11.32
N GLY A 386 4.00 8.29 -11.46
CA GLY A 386 5.17 8.71 -10.69
C GLY A 386 5.20 8.28 -9.22
N TRP A 387 4.44 7.24 -8.85
CA TRP A 387 4.33 6.80 -7.45
C TRP A 387 5.03 5.45 -7.16
N TYR A 388 5.50 4.73 -8.21
CA TYR A 388 6.07 3.39 -8.07
C TYR A 388 7.35 3.23 -8.87
N GLY A 389 8.35 2.62 -8.25
CA GLY A 389 9.60 2.19 -8.86
C GLY A 389 9.56 0.70 -9.21
N PHE A 390 10.68 0.00 -9.07
CA PHE A 390 10.72 -1.45 -9.24
C PHE A 390 10.37 -2.14 -7.91
N GLY A 391 9.08 -2.29 -7.62
CA GLY A 391 8.60 -2.93 -6.40
C GLY A 391 8.67 -2.06 -5.14
N PHE A 392 8.85 -0.78 -5.29
CA PHE A 392 8.89 0.20 -4.20
C PHE A 392 7.91 1.34 -4.47
N VAL A 393 7.13 1.72 -3.47
CA VAL A 393 6.42 3.00 -3.46
C VAL A 393 7.46 4.11 -3.32
N VAL A 394 7.35 5.16 -4.13
CA VAL A 394 8.28 6.28 -4.15
C VAL A 394 7.54 7.62 -4.05
N GLN A 395 8.09 8.55 -3.28
CA GLN A 395 7.51 9.88 -3.09
C GLN A 395 8.61 10.93 -2.88
N GLY A 396 8.25 12.19 -3.12
CA GLY A 396 9.15 13.31 -2.88
C GLY A 396 10.35 13.36 -3.82
N GLN A 397 11.12 14.44 -3.71
CA GLN A 397 12.33 14.68 -4.50
C GLN A 397 13.39 15.37 -3.61
N GLY A 398 14.66 15.34 -4.02
CA GLY A 398 15.75 15.97 -3.27
C GLY A 398 15.81 15.45 -1.83
N SER A 399 15.91 16.35 -0.86
CA SER A 399 15.94 16.01 0.56
C SER A 399 14.65 15.39 1.09
N GLN A 400 13.53 15.55 0.37
CA GLN A 400 12.23 14.95 0.72
C GLN A 400 12.01 13.58 0.09
N ARG A 401 12.98 13.08 -0.69
CA ARG A 401 12.88 11.78 -1.34
C ARG A 401 12.68 10.68 -0.32
N GLN A 402 11.70 9.83 -0.56
CA GLN A 402 11.44 8.65 0.25
C GLN A 402 11.00 7.47 -0.61
N TYR A 403 11.27 6.28 -0.12
CA TYR A 403 10.83 5.04 -0.71
C TYR A 403 10.49 4.00 0.35
N GLY A 404 9.77 2.97 -0.02
CA GLY A 404 9.41 1.88 0.85
C GLY A 404 8.25 1.09 0.29
N HIS A 405 7.40 0.58 1.15
CA HIS A 405 6.15 -0.06 0.77
C HIS A 405 5.18 -0.10 1.94
N GLU A 406 3.90 -0.07 1.62
CA GLU A 406 2.83 -0.32 2.58
C GLU A 406 2.20 -1.69 2.29
N GLY A 407 1.66 -2.31 3.30
CA GLY A 407 0.92 -3.55 3.19
C GLY A 407 -0.36 -3.50 3.98
N GLY A 408 -1.45 -3.93 3.38
CA GLY A 408 -2.76 -3.96 4.00
C GLY A 408 -3.57 -5.16 3.56
N ALA A 409 -4.20 -5.80 4.53
CA ALA A 409 -5.23 -6.81 4.38
C ALA A 409 -6.03 -6.84 5.70
N PRO A 410 -7.25 -7.41 5.74
CA PRO A 410 -7.95 -7.59 6.99
C PRO A 410 -7.05 -8.25 8.05
N GLY A 411 -6.91 -7.61 9.21
CA GLY A 411 -6.04 -8.07 10.29
C GLY A 411 -4.53 -7.98 10.04
N SER A 412 -4.09 -7.18 9.09
CA SER A 412 -2.68 -7.01 8.77
C SER A 412 -2.40 -5.61 8.22
N ASN A 413 -1.52 -4.87 8.85
CA ASN A 413 -1.07 -3.57 8.39
C ASN A 413 0.44 -3.41 8.58
N SER A 414 1.15 -3.05 7.54
CA SER A 414 2.58 -2.75 7.57
C SER A 414 2.88 -1.46 6.79
N ALA A 415 3.85 -0.71 7.24
CA ALA A 415 4.35 0.46 6.51
C ALA A 415 5.85 0.61 6.78
N ILE A 416 6.62 0.71 5.71
CA ILE A 416 8.06 0.95 5.74
C ILE A 416 8.34 2.18 4.90
N VAL A 417 8.98 3.17 5.51
CA VAL A 417 9.41 4.41 4.85
C VAL A 417 10.88 4.65 5.13
N VAL A 418 11.65 4.82 4.06
CA VAL A 418 13.08 5.15 4.09
C VAL A 418 13.27 6.55 3.51
N LEU A 419 13.91 7.44 4.26
CA LEU A 419 14.40 8.74 3.79
C LEU A 419 15.91 8.62 3.57
N PRO A 420 16.36 8.28 2.36
CA PRO A 420 17.74 7.86 2.13
C PRO A 420 18.78 8.97 2.34
N GLU A 421 18.39 10.22 2.07
CA GLU A 421 19.32 11.37 2.15
C GLU A 421 19.69 11.69 3.61
N GLN A 422 18.78 11.45 4.57
CA GLN A 422 18.99 11.67 6.01
C GLN A 422 19.31 10.37 6.76
N GLY A 423 19.18 9.22 6.08
CA GLY A 423 19.39 7.91 6.67
C GLY A 423 18.27 7.44 7.62
N TYR A 424 17.07 8.03 7.55
CA TYR A 424 15.97 7.59 8.38
C TYR A 424 15.26 6.36 7.81
N VAL A 425 14.84 5.49 8.71
CA VAL A 425 13.95 4.36 8.46
C VAL A 425 12.84 4.40 9.49
N VAL A 426 11.58 4.39 9.04
CA VAL A 426 10.40 4.31 9.88
C VAL A 426 9.65 3.05 9.49
N ILE A 427 9.41 2.16 10.46
CA ILE A 427 8.77 0.87 10.28
C ILE A 427 7.58 0.78 11.23
N GLY A 428 6.43 0.39 10.71
CA GLY A 428 5.26 0.06 11.49
C GLY A 428 4.70 -1.29 11.06
N LEU A 429 4.39 -2.15 12.02
CA LEU A 429 3.79 -3.47 11.80
C LEU A 429 2.64 -3.66 12.80
N ALA A 430 1.48 -4.14 12.34
CA ALA A 430 0.31 -4.35 13.20
C ALA A 430 -0.49 -5.57 12.76
N ASN A 431 -1.19 -6.18 13.72
CA ASN A 431 -2.10 -7.31 13.50
C ASN A 431 -3.57 -6.91 13.52
N VAL A 432 -3.84 -5.69 13.14
CA VAL A 432 -5.17 -5.09 12.98
C VAL A 432 -5.34 -4.51 11.59
N ASP A 433 -6.55 -4.10 11.25
CA ASP A 433 -6.90 -3.59 9.93
C ASP A 433 -6.09 -2.35 9.51
N PRO A 434 -5.84 -2.14 8.20
CA PRO A 434 -5.31 -0.88 7.68
C PRO A 434 -6.27 0.31 7.96
N ASP A 435 -5.80 1.57 8.08
CA ASP A 435 -4.40 2.01 8.05
C ASP A 435 -3.86 2.35 9.45
N ALA A 436 -4.12 1.49 10.43
CA ALA A 436 -3.84 1.82 11.83
C ALA A 436 -2.37 2.26 12.05
N VAL A 437 -1.39 1.40 11.73
CA VAL A 437 0.02 1.73 11.89
C VAL A 437 0.56 2.58 10.73
N GLY A 438 0.01 2.45 9.53
CA GLY A 438 0.40 3.23 8.36
C GLY A 438 0.24 4.74 8.59
N ASN A 439 -0.86 5.15 9.22
CA ASN A 439 -1.09 6.56 9.57
C ASN A 439 -0.03 7.10 10.53
N VAL A 440 0.42 6.30 11.50
CA VAL A 440 1.47 6.74 12.46
C VAL A 440 2.84 6.82 11.79
N VAL A 441 3.19 5.84 10.94
CA VAL A 441 4.43 5.85 10.15
C VAL A 441 4.49 7.11 9.27
N ASN A 442 3.40 7.43 8.58
CA ASN A 442 3.31 8.64 7.75
C ASN A 442 3.37 9.93 8.59
N TYR A 443 2.70 9.95 9.75
CA TYR A 443 2.79 11.06 10.70
C TYR A 443 4.24 11.36 11.09
N ILE A 444 5.01 10.32 11.45
CA ILE A 444 6.42 10.44 11.82
C ILE A 444 7.26 10.87 10.62
N ALA A 445 7.19 10.14 9.50
CA ALA A 445 8.03 10.38 8.33
C ALA A 445 7.90 11.81 7.78
N ARG A 446 6.69 12.38 7.81
CA ARG A 446 6.43 13.75 7.35
C ARG A 446 6.97 14.85 8.27
N ARG A 447 7.30 14.53 9.53
CA ARG A 447 7.79 15.48 10.53
C ARG A 447 9.26 15.35 10.86
N LEU A 448 9.92 14.31 10.34
CA LEU A 448 11.37 14.12 10.53
C LEU A 448 12.16 15.33 10.00
N PRO A 449 13.21 15.80 10.69
CA PRO A 449 14.14 16.81 10.18
C PRO A 449 14.78 16.34 8.85
N LEU A 450 14.94 17.27 7.89
CA LEU A 450 15.55 17.01 6.58
C LEU A 450 16.96 17.58 6.53
#